data_2750826a29e9b286a301a91719f79d8f
#
_entry.id   2750826a29e9b286a301a91719f79d8f
#
_cell.length_a   1.000
_cell.length_b   1.000
_cell.length_c   1.000
_cell.angle_alpha   90.00
_cell.angle_beta   90.00
_cell.angle_gamma   90.00
#
_symmetry.space_group_name_H-M   'P 1'
#
loop_
_entity.id
_entity.type
_entity.pdbx_description
1 polymer ?
#
loop_
_entity_poly.entity_id
_entity_poly.type
_entity_poly.pdbx_seq_one_letter_code
_entity_poly.pdbx_strand_id
1 'polypeptide(L)'
;VHFKVDFSAPATQIVLQEGTRISTPQGYEWEEYFVNSTQVSFECNRDGGFACVKTYYCLGEGCELINNPGYQGFNQVLNLQESSLICYYSTDEAENPVYQPTCGMVRIEGYGITLEKPPMSWYQDQKWGISNEPVFPLQFFTRVPTVECKFDFAPRFVYNTMPAHKVLKPNAEGKYIVENFPESVFSEYPEKGGTKSVYVQCLNWENKLGPEQKVTLEYDPTKPAITSASARPSFIGEGITTTLIVNTDDKAVCKFSDNSDGAGSTE
;
A
#
# COMPACT_ATOMS: atom_id res chain seq x y z
N VAL A 1 -35.84 40.19 -23.42
CA VAL A 1 -35.50 39.04 -22.56
C VAL A 1 -34.21 38.50 -23.11
N HIS A 2 -33.16 38.43 -22.26
CA HIS A 2 -31.90 37.82 -22.62
C HIS A 2 -31.84 36.45 -21.97
N PHE A 3 -31.60 35.44 -22.78
CA PHE A 3 -31.35 34.09 -22.28
C PHE A 3 -29.84 33.85 -22.27
N LYS A 4 -29.31 33.34 -21.18
CA LYS A 4 -27.96 32.80 -21.09
C LYS A 4 -28.08 31.29 -21.17
N VAL A 5 -27.38 30.67 -22.10
CA VAL A 5 -27.32 29.21 -22.24
C VAL A 5 -25.92 28.79 -21.83
N ASP A 6 -25.82 27.79 -20.97
CA ASP A 6 -24.58 27.19 -20.52
C ASP A 6 -24.67 25.68 -20.72
N PHE A 7 -23.63 25.10 -21.28
CA PHE A 7 -23.53 23.67 -21.59
C PHE A 7 -22.37 22.99 -20.86
N SER A 8 -21.61 23.76 -20.05
CA SER A 8 -20.44 23.26 -19.37
C SER A 8 -20.73 23.03 -17.88
N ALA A 9 -20.40 21.84 -17.39
CA ALA A 9 -20.42 21.57 -15.96
C ALA A 9 -19.30 22.37 -15.26
N PRO A 10 -19.52 22.83 -14.02
CA PRO A 10 -18.50 23.59 -13.28
C PRO A 10 -17.29 22.73 -12.95
N ALA A 11 -16.10 23.34 -12.97
CA ALA A 11 -14.87 22.68 -12.57
C ALA A 11 -14.76 22.64 -11.03
N THR A 12 -14.53 21.46 -10.50
CA THR A 12 -14.34 21.25 -9.06
C THR A 12 -12.92 20.85 -8.77
N GLN A 13 -12.31 21.47 -7.76
CA GLN A 13 -11.00 21.09 -7.25
C GLN A 13 -11.12 20.56 -5.82
N ILE A 14 -10.39 19.52 -5.53
CA ILE A 14 -10.22 19.04 -4.16
C ILE A 14 -9.09 19.81 -3.49
N VAL A 15 -9.33 20.24 -2.26
CA VAL A 15 -8.33 20.88 -1.41
C VAL A 15 -8.05 19.98 -0.22
N LEU A 16 -6.82 19.50 -0.13
CA LEU A 16 -6.35 18.65 0.94
C LEU A 16 -5.47 19.48 1.87
N GLN A 17 -5.85 19.55 3.15
CA GLN A 17 -5.15 20.32 4.16
C GLN A 17 -4.61 19.38 5.24
N GLU A 18 -3.45 19.76 5.79
CA GLU A 18 -2.73 19.03 6.84
C GLU A 18 -2.21 17.66 6.41
N GLY A 19 -0.91 17.45 6.63
CA GLY A 19 -0.22 16.19 6.35
C GLY A 19 1.05 16.38 5.52
N THR A 20 1.95 15.43 5.62
CA THR A 20 3.14 15.36 4.76
C THR A 20 2.73 14.72 3.44
N ARG A 21 2.79 15.49 2.38
CA ARG A 21 2.38 15.11 1.03
C ARG A 21 3.50 14.40 0.28
N ILE A 22 3.22 13.26 -0.32
CA ILE A 22 4.12 12.58 -1.26
C ILE A 22 3.29 12.27 -2.51
N SER A 23 3.66 12.88 -3.63
CA SER A 23 3.00 12.62 -4.91
C SER A 23 3.58 11.38 -5.58
N THR A 24 2.72 10.41 -5.91
CA THR A 24 3.09 9.28 -6.79
C THR A 24 1.97 9.01 -7.77
N PRO A 25 2.23 8.98 -9.10
CA PRO A 25 1.20 8.68 -10.08
C PRO A 25 1.01 7.17 -10.22
N GLN A 26 -0.14 6.63 -9.82
CA GLN A 26 -0.52 5.27 -10.18
C GLN A 26 -2.05 5.14 -10.29
N GLY A 27 -2.56 5.15 -11.51
CA GLY A 27 -3.88 4.62 -11.85
C GLY A 27 -5.11 5.49 -11.56
N TYR A 28 -4.98 6.52 -10.75
CA TYR A 28 -6.01 7.52 -10.48
C TYR A 28 -5.63 8.86 -11.11
N GLU A 29 -6.59 9.77 -11.27
CA GLU A 29 -6.30 11.13 -11.77
C GLU A 29 -5.31 11.85 -10.85
N TRP A 30 -5.37 11.56 -9.54
CA TRP A 30 -4.41 11.99 -8.53
C TRP A 30 -4.34 10.99 -7.37
N GLU A 31 -3.20 10.93 -6.70
CA GLU A 31 -2.97 10.13 -5.49
C GLU A 31 -2.09 10.91 -4.54
N GLU A 32 -2.48 10.99 -3.27
CA GLU A 32 -1.74 11.71 -2.26
C GLU A 32 -1.64 10.96 -0.94
N TYR A 33 -0.46 11.04 -0.32
CA TYR A 33 -0.12 10.31 0.89
C TYR A 33 -0.06 11.24 2.10
N PHE A 34 -0.65 10.81 3.20
CA PHE A 34 -0.66 11.52 4.47
C PHE A 34 -0.25 10.59 5.62
N VAL A 35 0.32 11.18 6.68
CA VAL A 35 0.84 10.41 7.81
C VAL A 35 -0.27 9.96 8.76
N ASN A 36 -1.16 10.85 9.19
CA ASN A 36 -2.15 10.55 10.23
C ASN A 36 -3.59 10.76 9.78
N SER A 37 -3.83 11.86 9.14
CA SER A 37 -5.15 12.30 8.69
C SER A 37 -4.98 13.43 7.70
N THR A 38 -6.03 13.71 6.94
CA THR A 38 -6.11 14.92 6.13
C THR A 38 -7.52 15.49 6.20
N GLN A 39 -7.61 16.81 6.09
CA GLN A 39 -8.88 17.49 5.90
C GLN A 39 -9.14 17.67 4.42
N VAL A 40 -10.35 17.33 4.00
CA VAL A 40 -10.79 17.42 2.62
C VAL A 40 -11.88 18.47 2.50
N SER A 41 -11.65 19.40 1.62
CA SER A 41 -12.66 20.36 1.16
C SER A 41 -12.68 20.43 -0.37
N PHE A 42 -13.72 21.03 -0.92
CA PHE A 42 -13.88 21.18 -2.35
C PHE A 42 -14.10 22.64 -2.70
N GLU A 43 -13.38 23.10 -3.71
CA GLU A 43 -13.56 24.39 -4.30
C GLU A 43 -14.14 24.22 -5.69
N CYS A 44 -15.29 24.83 -5.91
CA CYS A 44 -15.95 24.82 -7.19
C CYS A 44 -15.71 26.13 -7.91
N ASN A 45 -15.03 26.08 -9.05
CA ASN A 45 -14.67 27.25 -9.82
C ASN A 45 -15.69 27.46 -10.95
N ARG A 46 -16.03 28.73 -11.17
CA ARG A 46 -16.82 29.14 -12.35
C ARG A 46 -16.01 28.90 -13.62
N ASP A 47 -16.55 28.12 -14.52
CA ASP A 47 -15.99 27.93 -15.84
C ASP A 47 -16.60 28.93 -16.87
N GLY A 48 -16.71 30.19 -16.46
CA GLY A 48 -17.28 31.25 -17.29
C GLY A 48 -18.82 31.20 -17.43
N GLY A 49 -19.47 30.17 -16.94
CA GLY A 49 -20.90 29.90 -16.99
C GLY A 49 -21.71 30.39 -15.80
N PHE A 50 -22.61 29.54 -15.32
CA PHE A 50 -23.42 29.76 -14.12
C PHE A 50 -22.59 29.49 -12.83
N ALA A 51 -23.12 29.94 -11.69
CA ALA A 51 -22.46 29.70 -10.41
C ALA A 51 -22.60 28.23 -10.01
N CYS A 52 -21.60 27.71 -9.32
CA CYS A 52 -21.72 26.42 -8.65
C CYS A 52 -22.84 26.47 -7.61
N VAL A 53 -23.70 25.47 -7.64
CA VAL A 53 -24.82 25.35 -6.69
C VAL A 53 -24.49 24.34 -5.60
N LYS A 54 -23.94 23.20 -6.00
CA LYS A 54 -23.71 22.12 -5.05
C LYS A 54 -22.56 21.22 -5.51
N THR A 55 -21.73 20.82 -4.56
CA THR A 55 -20.72 19.78 -4.75
C THR A 55 -21.18 18.49 -4.10
N TYR A 56 -20.97 17.38 -4.80
CA TYR A 56 -21.23 16.03 -4.33
C TYR A 56 -19.93 15.27 -4.21
N TYR A 57 -19.84 14.39 -3.24
CA TYR A 57 -18.72 13.49 -3.06
C TYR A 57 -19.18 12.10 -2.64
N CYS A 58 -18.34 11.10 -2.89
CA CYS A 58 -18.52 9.72 -2.50
C CYS A 58 -17.16 9.16 -2.04
N LEU A 59 -17.15 8.34 -0.99
CA LEU A 59 -15.96 7.71 -0.42
C LEU A 59 -16.02 6.21 -0.58
N GLY A 60 -14.89 5.60 -0.99
CA GLY A 60 -14.73 4.15 -1.09
C GLY A 60 -14.96 3.59 -2.50
N GLU A 61 -14.96 2.27 -2.57
CA GLU A 61 -15.10 1.53 -3.83
C GLU A 61 -16.48 1.75 -4.48
N GLY A 62 -16.52 1.74 -5.81
CA GLY A 62 -17.74 1.92 -6.59
C GLY A 62 -18.18 3.36 -6.79
N CYS A 63 -17.45 4.33 -6.22
CA CYS A 63 -17.74 5.75 -6.36
C CYS A 63 -17.45 6.32 -7.76
N GLU A 64 -16.78 5.58 -8.62
CA GLU A 64 -16.46 5.98 -10.00
C GLU A 64 -17.72 6.13 -10.89
N LEU A 65 -18.84 5.58 -10.42
CA LEU A 65 -20.11 5.67 -11.12
C LEU A 65 -20.95 6.82 -10.57
N ILE A 66 -21.29 7.79 -11.40
CA ILE A 66 -22.03 9.01 -11.01
C ILE A 66 -23.40 8.72 -10.37
N ASN A 67 -24.02 7.59 -10.70
CA ASN A 67 -25.31 7.16 -10.15
C ASN A 67 -25.18 6.32 -8.88
N ASN A 68 -24.00 6.23 -8.30
CA ASN A 68 -23.81 5.52 -7.04
C ASN A 68 -24.61 6.21 -5.92
N PRO A 69 -25.44 5.46 -5.17
CA PRO A 69 -26.26 6.04 -4.08
C PRO A 69 -25.40 6.57 -2.91
N GLY A 70 -24.10 6.27 -2.88
CA GLY A 70 -23.15 6.78 -1.89
C GLY A 70 -22.78 8.26 -2.04
N TYR A 71 -23.18 8.93 -3.14
CA TYR A 71 -22.91 10.36 -3.29
C TYR A 71 -23.72 11.19 -2.30
N GLN A 72 -22.99 12.06 -1.59
CA GLN A 72 -23.53 12.96 -0.58
C GLN A 72 -23.19 14.41 -0.95
N GLY A 73 -24.10 15.33 -0.60
CA GLY A 73 -23.83 16.76 -0.76
C GLY A 73 -22.76 17.23 0.24
N PHE A 74 -21.72 17.89 -0.29
CA PHE A 74 -20.69 18.50 0.54
C PHE A 74 -21.23 19.74 1.25
N ASN A 75 -21.16 19.75 2.57
CA ASN A 75 -21.62 20.85 3.42
C ASN A 75 -20.66 21.21 4.56
N GLN A 76 -19.61 20.40 4.74
CA GLN A 76 -18.60 20.61 5.78
C GLN A 76 -17.29 19.91 5.40
N VAL A 77 -16.19 20.41 5.93
CA VAL A 77 -14.87 19.78 5.78
C VAL A 77 -14.89 18.36 6.31
N LEU A 78 -14.37 17.43 5.49
CA LEU A 78 -14.25 16.02 5.86
C LEU A 78 -12.90 15.80 6.54
N ASN A 79 -12.89 15.01 7.60
CA ASN A 79 -11.63 14.59 8.25
C ASN A 79 -11.42 13.09 7.98
N LEU A 80 -10.49 12.77 7.11
CA LEU A 80 -10.12 11.40 6.78
C LEU A 80 -9.00 10.92 7.70
N GLN A 81 -9.23 9.79 8.33
CA GLN A 81 -8.28 9.09 9.20
C GLN A 81 -7.81 7.76 8.60
N GLU A 82 -8.43 7.34 7.51
CA GLU A 82 -8.14 6.11 6.80
C GLU A 82 -8.01 6.39 5.31
N SER A 83 -7.24 5.55 4.61
CA SER A 83 -7.10 5.63 3.17
C SER A 83 -8.45 5.45 2.48
N SER A 84 -8.75 6.31 1.52
CA SER A 84 -10.04 6.28 0.83
C SER A 84 -9.93 6.76 -0.61
N LEU A 85 -10.63 6.07 -1.51
CA LEU A 85 -10.97 6.62 -2.82
C LEU A 85 -11.98 7.74 -2.62
N ILE A 86 -11.77 8.88 -3.27
CA ILE A 86 -12.67 10.03 -3.24
C ILE A 86 -13.05 10.34 -4.68
N CYS A 87 -14.35 10.29 -4.96
CA CYS A 87 -14.90 10.77 -6.22
C CYS A 87 -15.81 11.96 -5.96
N TYR A 88 -15.75 12.99 -6.79
CA TYR A 88 -16.52 14.21 -6.59
C TYR A 88 -16.88 14.89 -7.91
N TYR A 89 -17.95 15.68 -7.85
CA TYR A 89 -18.40 16.54 -8.93
C TYR A 89 -19.26 17.68 -8.38
N SER A 90 -19.47 18.72 -9.17
CA SER A 90 -20.38 19.81 -8.81
C SER A 90 -21.43 20.02 -9.89
N THR A 91 -22.53 20.64 -9.50
CA THR A 91 -23.60 21.11 -10.39
C THR A 91 -23.67 22.63 -10.33
N ASP A 92 -24.13 23.23 -11.42
CA ASP A 92 -24.44 24.64 -11.55
C ASP A 92 -25.95 24.91 -11.51
N GLU A 93 -26.34 26.18 -11.69
CA GLU A 93 -27.76 26.60 -11.74
C GLU A 93 -28.49 26.07 -12.97
N ALA A 94 -27.78 25.65 -14.02
CA ALA A 94 -28.36 25.09 -15.23
C ALA A 94 -28.50 23.56 -15.14
N GLU A 95 -28.06 22.95 -14.02
CA GLU A 95 -28.02 21.50 -13.79
C GLU A 95 -27.30 20.75 -14.92
N ASN A 96 -26.22 21.33 -15.45
CA ASN A 96 -25.45 20.70 -16.50
C ASN A 96 -24.92 19.32 -16.03
N PRO A 97 -25.11 18.29 -16.86
CA PRO A 97 -24.77 16.94 -16.47
C PRO A 97 -23.24 16.75 -16.39
N VAL A 98 -22.79 16.19 -15.32
CA VAL A 98 -21.43 15.63 -15.21
C VAL A 98 -21.50 14.18 -15.69
N TYR A 99 -20.74 13.83 -16.71
CA TYR A 99 -20.75 12.48 -17.27
C TYR A 99 -19.84 11.53 -16.49
N GLN A 100 -18.80 12.07 -15.90
CA GLN A 100 -17.83 11.29 -15.13
C GLN A 100 -17.32 12.11 -13.94
N PRO A 101 -17.36 11.57 -12.71
CA PRO A 101 -16.79 12.25 -11.55
C PRO A 101 -15.27 12.26 -11.64
N THR A 102 -14.63 13.24 -11.02
CA THR A 102 -13.19 13.24 -10.81
C THR A 102 -12.88 12.36 -9.61
N CYS A 103 -11.97 11.40 -9.76
CA CYS A 103 -11.63 10.46 -8.72
C CYS A 103 -10.13 10.50 -8.39
N GLY A 104 -9.81 10.37 -7.10
CA GLY A 104 -8.44 10.25 -6.64
C GLY A 104 -8.34 9.51 -5.32
N MET A 105 -7.13 9.06 -4.99
CA MET A 105 -6.85 8.26 -3.81
C MET A 105 -6.15 9.10 -2.74
N VAL A 106 -6.74 9.16 -1.57
CA VAL A 106 -6.08 9.61 -0.34
C VAL A 106 -5.53 8.41 0.39
N ARG A 107 -4.23 8.40 0.65
CA ARG A 107 -3.52 7.37 1.41
C ARG A 107 -3.16 7.89 2.79
N ILE A 108 -3.73 7.28 3.82
CA ILE A 108 -3.35 7.50 5.22
C ILE A 108 -2.55 6.27 5.65
N GLU A 109 -1.26 6.29 5.39
CA GLU A 109 -0.38 5.12 5.54
C GLU A 109 0.72 5.34 6.59
N GLY A 110 0.61 6.34 7.41
CA GLY A 110 1.69 6.68 8.33
C GLY A 110 2.97 7.06 7.57
N TYR A 111 4.11 6.67 8.11
CA TYR A 111 5.39 6.91 7.45
C TYR A 111 5.73 5.87 6.36
N GLY A 112 4.82 4.95 6.06
CA GLY A 112 4.93 4.02 4.95
C GLY A 112 6.10 3.06 5.07
N ILE A 113 6.06 2.15 6.06
CA ILE A 113 7.11 1.15 6.24
C ILE A 113 7.16 0.19 5.06
N THR A 114 8.34 0.07 4.48
CA THR A 114 8.64 -0.90 3.42
C THR A 114 9.71 -1.85 3.91
N LEU A 115 9.38 -3.14 3.98
CA LEU A 115 10.33 -4.20 4.34
C LEU A 115 11.30 -4.45 3.19
N GLU A 116 12.56 -4.61 3.53
CA GLU A 116 13.61 -5.04 2.61
C GLU A 116 14.13 -6.44 2.98
N LYS A 117 14.19 -6.71 4.31
CA LYS A 117 14.50 -8.05 4.84
C LYS A 117 13.60 -8.37 6.03
N PRO A 118 13.10 -9.60 6.14
CA PRO A 118 13.11 -10.62 5.08
C PRO A 118 12.36 -10.12 3.84
N PRO A 119 12.62 -10.69 2.65
CA PRO A 119 11.98 -10.25 1.42
C PRO A 119 10.45 -10.33 1.55
N MET A 120 9.79 -9.28 1.06
CA MET A 120 8.33 -9.25 1.08
C MET A 120 7.75 -10.22 0.06
N SER A 121 6.76 -10.98 0.50
CA SER A 121 5.86 -11.72 -0.37
C SER A 121 4.45 -11.12 -0.29
N TRP A 122 3.78 -11.05 -1.44
CA TRP A 122 2.38 -10.70 -1.51
C TRP A 122 1.56 -11.98 -1.40
N TYR A 123 0.85 -12.14 -0.30
CA TYR A 123 -0.08 -13.24 -0.09
C TYR A 123 -1.43 -12.65 0.35
N GLN A 124 -2.49 -12.93 -0.42
CA GLN A 124 -3.86 -12.46 -0.14
C GLN A 124 -3.92 -10.93 0.15
N ASP A 125 -3.27 -10.12 -0.69
CA ASP A 125 -3.20 -8.65 -0.58
C ASP A 125 -2.54 -8.11 0.71
N GLN A 126 -1.90 -8.95 1.50
CA GLN A 126 -1.15 -8.55 2.68
C GLN A 126 0.37 -8.57 2.40
N LYS A 127 1.07 -7.57 2.92
CA LYS A 127 2.53 -7.48 2.87
C LYS A 127 3.13 -8.31 4.01
N TRP A 128 3.79 -9.40 3.67
CA TRP A 128 4.44 -10.29 4.63
C TRP A 128 5.92 -10.40 4.32
N GLY A 129 6.76 -10.37 5.37
CA GLY A 129 8.16 -10.76 5.23
C GLY A 129 8.31 -12.24 5.55
N ILE A 130 8.87 -13.02 4.62
CA ILE A 130 9.02 -14.48 4.77
C ILE A 130 10.49 -14.84 4.88
N SER A 131 10.85 -15.65 5.87
CA SER A 131 12.19 -16.21 6.06
C SER A 131 12.12 -17.72 6.27
N ASN A 132 13.10 -18.44 5.75
CA ASN A 132 13.31 -19.86 6.01
C ASN A 132 14.28 -20.11 7.21
N GLU A 133 14.75 -19.05 7.83
CA GLU A 133 15.58 -19.12 9.03
C GLU A 133 14.81 -18.57 10.23
N PRO A 134 14.93 -19.18 11.44
CA PRO A 134 14.20 -18.74 12.62
C PRO A 134 14.73 -17.40 13.17
N VAL A 135 15.94 -17.05 12.82
CA VAL A 135 16.57 -15.77 13.16
C VAL A 135 17.03 -15.12 11.87
N PHE A 136 16.56 -13.92 11.61
CA PHE A 136 16.87 -13.17 10.39
C PHE A 136 17.01 -11.67 10.68
N PRO A 137 17.70 -10.91 9.84
CA PRO A 137 17.72 -9.46 9.98
C PRO A 137 16.35 -8.87 9.60
N LEU A 138 15.82 -7.99 10.45
CA LEU A 138 14.71 -7.15 10.09
C LEU A 138 15.27 -5.85 9.53
N GLN A 139 15.05 -5.60 8.25
CA GLN A 139 15.47 -4.37 7.58
C GLN A 139 14.29 -3.73 6.86
N PHE A 140 14.08 -2.46 7.14
CA PHE A 140 13.02 -1.67 6.52
C PHE A 140 13.46 -0.22 6.34
N PHE A 141 12.74 0.49 5.51
CA PHE A 141 12.84 1.94 5.37
C PHE A 141 11.44 2.56 5.41
N THR A 142 11.40 3.87 5.64
CA THR A 142 10.16 4.64 5.64
C THR A 142 10.08 5.51 4.40
N ARG A 143 8.90 5.64 3.80
CA ARG A 143 8.70 6.51 2.62
C ARG A 143 8.91 7.98 2.95
N VAL A 144 8.50 8.38 4.16
CA VAL A 144 8.76 9.72 4.70
C VAL A 144 9.99 9.63 5.57
N PRO A 145 10.97 10.55 5.44
CA PRO A 145 12.14 10.56 6.31
C PRO A 145 11.77 10.62 7.78
N THR A 146 12.28 9.66 8.54
CA THR A 146 12.08 9.54 9.97
C THR A 146 13.43 9.51 10.69
N VAL A 147 13.47 9.93 11.94
CA VAL A 147 14.71 10.01 12.74
C VAL A 147 14.85 8.87 13.73
N GLU A 148 13.74 8.25 14.09
CA GLU A 148 13.69 7.15 15.04
C GLU A 148 12.44 6.32 14.81
N CYS A 149 12.56 4.99 14.87
CA CYS A 149 11.43 4.08 14.93
C CYS A 149 11.55 3.20 16.18
N LYS A 150 10.42 2.79 16.72
CA LYS A 150 10.32 1.81 17.80
C LYS A 150 9.40 0.70 17.40
N PHE A 151 9.63 -0.50 17.94
CA PHE A 151 8.81 -1.66 17.62
C PHE A 151 8.41 -2.45 18.86
N ASP A 152 7.29 -3.15 18.76
CA ASP A 152 6.85 -4.15 19.75
C ASP A 152 6.07 -5.27 19.08
N PHE A 153 5.90 -6.38 19.79
CA PHE A 153 5.06 -7.52 19.40
C PHE A 153 3.61 -7.36 19.88
N ALA A 154 3.36 -6.42 20.80
CA ALA A 154 2.03 -6.05 21.25
C ALA A 154 1.56 -4.79 20.51
N PRO A 155 0.29 -4.74 20.07
CA PRO A 155 -0.28 -3.53 19.48
C PRO A 155 -0.47 -2.43 20.54
N ARG A 156 -0.54 -1.19 20.07
CA ARG A 156 -0.80 0.01 20.90
C ARG A 156 0.21 0.22 22.02
N PHE A 157 1.47 -0.02 21.70
CA PHE A 157 2.53 0.25 22.66
C PHE A 157 2.72 1.75 22.90
N VAL A 158 3.21 2.10 24.09
CA VAL A 158 3.47 3.50 24.44
C VAL A 158 4.87 3.89 24.00
N TYR A 159 4.98 4.69 22.95
CA TYR A 159 6.25 5.07 22.31
C TYR A 159 7.31 5.54 23.31
N ASN A 160 6.95 6.41 24.26
CA ASN A 160 7.88 7.04 25.17
C ASN A 160 8.43 6.10 26.27
N THR A 161 7.78 4.95 26.49
CA THR A 161 8.21 3.96 27.53
C THR A 161 8.96 2.78 26.96
N MET A 162 9.24 2.75 25.65
CA MET A 162 9.95 1.67 25.00
C MET A 162 11.39 1.55 25.49
N PRO A 163 11.85 0.32 25.82
CA PRO A 163 13.23 0.08 26.20
C PRO A 163 14.20 0.32 25.04
N ALA A 164 15.44 0.68 25.37
CA ALA A 164 16.46 1.11 24.39
C ALA A 164 16.73 0.08 23.27
N HIS A 165 16.63 -1.23 23.55
CA HIS A 165 16.83 -2.27 22.54
C HIS A 165 15.74 -2.36 21.48
N LYS A 166 14.60 -1.72 21.71
CA LYS A 166 13.50 -1.59 20.75
C LYS A 166 13.51 -0.26 19.99
N VAL A 167 14.54 0.55 20.22
CA VAL A 167 14.69 1.88 19.57
C VAL A 167 15.66 1.73 18.40
N LEU A 168 15.20 2.08 17.21
CA LEU A 168 15.96 2.00 15.99
C LEU A 168 16.25 3.38 15.45
N LYS A 169 17.47 3.59 14.97
CA LYS A 169 17.86 4.78 14.22
C LYS A 169 18.23 4.39 12.80
N PRO A 170 17.92 5.22 11.82
CA PRO A 170 18.29 4.93 10.45
C PRO A 170 19.80 5.00 10.28
N ASN A 171 20.35 4.13 9.43
CA ASN A 171 21.72 4.22 8.98
C ASN A 171 21.91 5.36 7.95
N ALA A 172 23.10 5.49 7.38
CA ALA A 172 23.39 6.52 6.37
C ALA A 172 22.54 6.40 5.09
N GLU A 173 21.98 5.23 4.82
CA GLU A 173 21.08 4.98 3.69
C GLU A 173 19.60 5.20 4.04
N GLY A 174 19.29 5.62 5.26
CA GLY A 174 17.92 5.79 5.74
C GLY A 174 17.22 4.48 6.12
N LYS A 175 17.97 3.39 6.28
CA LYS A 175 17.45 2.06 6.60
C LYS A 175 17.53 1.79 8.09
N TYR A 176 16.50 1.14 8.62
CA TYR A 176 16.42 0.63 9.97
C TYR A 176 16.76 -0.85 9.98
N ILE A 177 17.72 -1.25 10.79
CA ILE A 177 18.25 -2.62 10.80
C ILE A 177 18.27 -3.18 12.23
N VAL A 178 17.70 -4.37 12.39
CA VAL A 178 17.85 -5.24 13.55
C VAL A 178 18.52 -6.52 13.06
N GLU A 179 19.78 -6.73 13.40
CA GLU A 179 20.60 -7.79 12.81
C GLU A 179 20.10 -9.21 13.13
N ASN A 180 19.61 -9.42 14.34
CA ASN A 180 19.15 -10.71 14.83
C ASN A 180 17.72 -10.61 15.32
N PHE A 181 16.79 -10.40 14.40
CA PHE A 181 15.39 -10.28 14.72
C PHE A 181 14.64 -11.57 14.34
N PRO A 182 13.77 -12.04 15.18
CA PRO A 182 13.65 -11.83 16.62
C PRO A 182 14.50 -12.82 17.41
N GLU A 183 15.19 -12.37 18.44
CA GLU A 183 16.07 -13.19 19.26
C GLU A 183 15.42 -14.44 19.89
N SER A 184 14.09 -14.54 19.94
CA SER A 184 13.40 -15.66 20.57
C SER A 184 12.03 -16.01 20.00
N VAL A 185 11.47 -15.22 19.08
CA VAL A 185 10.03 -15.34 18.74
C VAL A 185 9.69 -16.59 17.94
N PHE A 186 10.62 -17.05 17.08
CA PHE A 186 10.46 -18.27 16.31
C PHE A 186 11.34 -19.41 16.80
N SER A 187 12.28 -19.14 17.70
CA SER A 187 13.14 -20.16 18.29
C SER A 187 12.40 -21.20 19.14
N GLU A 188 11.19 -20.85 19.61
CA GLU A 188 10.32 -21.79 20.33
C GLU A 188 9.66 -22.83 19.39
N TYR A 189 9.65 -22.59 18.07
CA TYR A 189 9.00 -23.46 17.10
C TYR A 189 9.85 -23.73 15.85
N PRO A 190 11.09 -24.21 15.99
CA PRO A 190 12.03 -24.30 14.87
C PRO A 190 11.59 -25.27 13.76
N GLU A 191 10.70 -26.22 14.06
CA GLU A 191 10.28 -27.25 13.10
C GLU A 191 8.91 -26.98 12.45
N LYS A 192 8.12 -26.05 13.00
CA LYS A 192 6.73 -25.86 12.56
C LYS A 192 6.46 -24.58 11.80
N GLY A 193 7.44 -23.67 11.80
CA GLY A 193 7.21 -22.34 11.28
C GLY A 193 6.14 -21.56 12.07
N GLY A 194 5.81 -20.39 11.61
CA GLY A 194 4.76 -19.57 12.21
C GLY A 194 4.78 -18.12 11.78
N THR A 195 3.74 -17.40 12.13
CA THR A 195 3.59 -15.97 11.83
C THR A 195 3.64 -15.13 13.10
N LYS A 196 4.24 -13.95 13.00
CA LYS A 196 4.29 -12.97 14.09
C LYS A 196 4.01 -11.57 13.55
N SER A 197 3.18 -10.84 14.27
CA SER A 197 2.97 -9.42 14.01
C SER A 197 3.98 -8.60 14.79
N VAL A 198 4.56 -7.61 14.11
CA VAL A 198 5.41 -6.58 14.67
C VAL A 198 4.73 -5.25 14.43
N TYR A 199 4.62 -4.46 15.47
CA TYR A 199 4.03 -3.14 15.41
C TYR A 199 5.15 -2.12 15.49
N VAL A 200 5.20 -1.23 14.53
CA VAL A 200 6.27 -0.23 14.39
C VAL A 200 5.65 1.16 14.39
N GLN A 201 6.25 2.06 15.13
CA GLN A 201 5.87 3.45 15.18
C GLN A 201 7.11 4.32 15.05
N CYS A 202 7.08 5.35 14.20
CA CYS A 202 8.23 6.17 13.90
C CYS A 202 7.97 7.65 14.21
N LEU A 203 9.06 8.37 14.44
CA LEU A 203 9.10 9.79 14.70
C LEU A 203 9.80 10.50 13.53
N ASN A 204 9.23 11.59 13.01
CA ASN A 204 9.87 12.38 11.98
C ASN A 204 10.81 13.46 12.57
N TRP A 205 11.50 14.20 11.71
CA TRP A 205 12.42 15.26 12.09
C TRP A 205 11.73 16.46 12.81
N GLU A 206 10.40 16.61 12.67
CA GLU A 206 9.61 17.62 13.40
C GLU A 206 9.13 17.11 14.76
N ASN A 207 9.59 15.95 15.22
CA ASN A 207 9.13 15.26 16.42
C ASN A 207 7.63 14.89 16.37
N LYS A 208 7.06 14.73 15.20
CA LYS A 208 5.70 14.22 15.04
C LYS A 208 5.74 12.70 15.01
N LEU A 209 4.94 12.08 15.87
CA LEU A 209 4.78 10.65 15.93
C LEU A 209 3.75 10.20 14.87
N GLY A 210 4.14 9.24 14.03
CA GLY A 210 3.24 8.62 13.07
C GLY A 210 2.34 7.56 13.70
N PRO A 211 1.30 7.11 13.00
CA PRO A 211 0.48 5.99 13.45
C PRO A 211 1.29 4.71 13.53
N GLU A 212 0.84 3.81 14.40
CA GLU A 212 1.38 2.48 14.50
C GLU A 212 1.08 1.69 13.21
N GLN A 213 2.10 1.02 12.69
CA GLN A 213 1.98 0.18 11.51
C GLN A 213 2.26 -1.28 11.87
N LYS A 214 1.39 -2.16 11.39
CA LYS A 214 1.55 -3.60 11.57
C LYS A 214 2.34 -4.18 10.40
N VAL A 215 3.38 -4.93 10.73
CA VAL A 215 4.15 -5.75 9.80
C VAL A 215 3.97 -7.21 10.21
N THR A 216 3.61 -8.07 9.28
CA THR A 216 3.52 -9.51 9.54
C THR A 216 4.81 -10.18 9.04
N LEU A 217 5.43 -10.97 9.89
CA LEU A 217 6.60 -11.77 9.58
C LEU A 217 6.23 -13.24 9.66
N GLU A 218 6.73 -14.04 8.74
CA GLU A 218 6.50 -15.47 8.66
C GLU A 218 7.86 -16.19 8.65
N TYR A 219 7.98 -17.16 9.51
CA TYR A 219 9.04 -18.15 9.45
C TYR A 219 8.46 -19.42 8.83
N ASP A 220 8.99 -19.81 7.70
CA ASP A 220 8.64 -21.05 7.02
C ASP A 220 9.87 -21.89 6.80
N PRO A 221 10.08 -22.94 7.63
CA PRO A 221 11.20 -23.86 7.50
C PRO A 221 11.01 -24.89 6.40
N THR A 222 9.81 -24.97 5.80
CA THR A 222 9.48 -26.01 4.81
C THR A 222 10.14 -25.71 3.48
N LYS A 223 10.68 -26.75 2.84
CA LYS A 223 11.19 -26.61 1.48
C LYS A 223 10.05 -26.88 0.51
N PRO A 224 9.85 -25.99 -0.47
CA PRO A 224 8.80 -26.23 -1.46
C PRO A 224 9.06 -27.54 -2.22
N ALA A 225 8.02 -28.33 -2.38
CA ALA A 225 8.06 -29.56 -3.16
C ALA A 225 7.32 -29.37 -4.49
N ILE A 226 7.87 -29.96 -5.56
CA ILE A 226 7.19 -29.98 -6.85
C ILE A 226 6.05 -31.00 -6.76
N THR A 227 4.81 -30.53 -6.84
CA THR A 227 3.61 -31.37 -6.82
C THR A 227 3.24 -31.92 -8.19
N SER A 228 3.58 -31.21 -9.25
CA SER A 228 3.45 -31.67 -10.63
C SER A 228 4.37 -30.90 -11.56
N ALA A 229 4.82 -31.57 -12.62
CA ALA A 229 5.51 -30.97 -13.74
C ALA A 229 4.95 -31.53 -15.06
N SER A 230 4.74 -30.69 -16.03
CA SER A 230 4.26 -31.08 -17.36
C SER A 230 4.80 -30.17 -18.44
N ALA A 231 4.91 -30.68 -19.64
CA ALA A 231 5.30 -29.93 -20.81
C ALA A 231 4.13 -29.89 -21.84
N ARG A 232 3.91 -28.76 -22.48
CA ARG A 232 2.90 -28.60 -23.52
C ARG A 232 3.49 -27.89 -24.74
N PRO A 233 3.51 -28.52 -25.94
CA PRO A 233 3.18 -29.94 -26.18
C PRO A 233 4.18 -30.88 -25.50
N SER A 234 3.74 -32.11 -25.22
CA SER A 234 4.57 -33.14 -24.57
C SER A 234 5.65 -33.72 -25.48
N PHE A 235 5.55 -33.49 -26.78
CA PHE A 235 6.52 -33.90 -27.79
C PHE A 235 7.09 -32.66 -28.46
N ILE A 236 8.41 -32.61 -28.58
CA ILE A 236 9.14 -31.52 -29.23
C ILE A 236 9.70 -32.07 -30.55
N GLY A 237 9.24 -31.51 -31.68
CA GLY A 237 9.86 -31.69 -32.97
C GLY A 237 10.85 -30.57 -33.27
N GLU A 238 11.64 -30.74 -34.31
CA GLU A 238 12.58 -29.72 -34.76
C GLU A 238 11.85 -28.38 -35.03
N GLY A 239 12.30 -27.30 -34.38
CA GLY A 239 11.68 -25.96 -34.49
C GLY A 239 10.41 -25.74 -33.66
N ILE A 240 10.00 -26.67 -32.78
CA ILE A 240 8.84 -26.53 -31.89
C ILE A 240 9.33 -26.14 -30.47
N THR A 241 8.75 -25.10 -29.93
CA THR A 241 8.95 -24.72 -28.51
C THR A 241 7.93 -25.39 -27.62
N THR A 242 8.31 -25.76 -26.40
CA THR A 242 7.40 -26.27 -25.37
C THR A 242 7.35 -25.35 -24.17
N THR A 243 6.20 -25.34 -23.52
CA THR A 243 6.03 -24.62 -22.23
C THR A 243 6.12 -25.66 -21.13
N LEU A 244 7.09 -25.44 -20.20
CA LEU A 244 7.20 -26.21 -18.98
C LEU A 244 6.26 -25.58 -17.92
N ILE A 245 5.36 -26.40 -17.39
CA ILE A 245 4.43 -26.02 -16.32
C ILE A 245 4.83 -26.79 -15.06
N VAL A 246 5.19 -26.07 -14.02
CA VAL A 246 5.58 -26.65 -12.72
C VAL A 246 4.64 -26.09 -11.66
N ASN A 247 4.04 -26.99 -10.87
CA ASN A 247 3.27 -26.60 -9.68
C ASN A 247 4.04 -27.05 -8.44
N THR A 248 4.05 -26.19 -7.45
CA THR A 248 4.66 -26.42 -6.12
C THR A 248 3.57 -26.35 -5.04
N ASP A 249 3.78 -26.99 -3.92
CA ASP A 249 2.90 -26.94 -2.74
C ASP A 249 3.01 -25.59 -1.99
N ASP A 250 4.08 -24.86 -2.26
CA ASP A 250 4.33 -23.56 -1.68
C ASP A 250 4.98 -22.60 -2.70
N LYS A 251 5.10 -21.34 -2.34
CA LYS A 251 5.77 -20.34 -3.18
C LYS A 251 7.25 -20.69 -3.36
N ALA A 252 7.68 -20.79 -4.60
CA ALA A 252 9.03 -21.15 -4.94
C ALA A 252 9.56 -20.39 -6.16
N VAL A 253 10.86 -20.20 -6.18
CA VAL A 253 11.58 -19.88 -7.41
C VAL A 253 12.12 -21.19 -7.96
N CYS A 254 11.56 -21.61 -9.09
CA CYS A 254 11.97 -22.83 -9.76
C CYS A 254 13.13 -22.53 -10.72
N LYS A 255 14.14 -23.39 -10.69
CA LYS A 255 15.20 -23.42 -11.69
C LYS A 255 15.10 -24.71 -12.47
N PHE A 256 15.39 -24.69 -13.74
CA PHE A 256 15.47 -25.88 -14.57
C PHE A 256 16.87 -26.04 -15.15
N SER A 257 17.21 -27.28 -15.48
CA SER A 257 18.45 -27.60 -16.17
C SER A 257 18.10 -28.59 -17.28
N ASP A 258 18.74 -28.46 -18.42
CA ASP A 258 18.68 -29.39 -19.55
C ASP A 258 19.67 -30.55 -19.40
N ASN A 259 20.54 -30.48 -18.39
CA ASN A 259 21.52 -31.50 -18.10
C ASN A 259 21.07 -32.40 -16.92
N SER A 260 21.25 -33.70 -17.06
CA SER A 260 20.88 -34.69 -16.04
C SER A 260 21.69 -34.58 -14.73
N ASP A 261 22.81 -33.87 -14.76
CA ASP A 261 23.73 -33.67 -13.62
C ASP A 261 23.47 -32.35 -12.86
N GLY A 262 22.54 -31.53 -13.30
CA GLY A 262 22.21 -30.26 -12.68
C GLY A 262 23.26 -29.15 -12.82
N ALA A 263 24.35 -29.43 -13.50
CA ALA A 263 25.39 -28.44 -13.78
C ALA A 263 24.98 -27.59 -15.00
N GLY A 264 24.47 -26.40 -14.77
CA GLY A 264 24.09 -25.49 -15.85
C GLY A 264 22.64 -24.98 -15.75
N SER A 265 22.18 -24.73 -14.53
CA SER A 265 20.89 -24.06 -14.36
C SER A 265 20.95 -22.63 -14.90
N THR A 266 20.12 -22.34 -15.89
CA THR A 266 19.85 -20.97 -16.34
C THR A 266 18.73 -20.36 -15.50
N GLU A 267 18.89 -19.08 -15.13
CA GLU A 267 17.87 -18.30 -14.41
C GLU A 267 16.71 -17.94 -15.33
#